data_d1c42956cdf61ad597bfc4b5bdf9948d
#
_entry.id   d1c42956cdf61ad597bfc4b5bdf9948d
#
_cell.length_a   1.000
_cell.length_b   1.000
_cell.length_c   1.000
_cell.angle_alpha   90.00
_cell.angle_beta   90.00
_cell.angle_gamma   90.00
#
_symmetry.space_group_name_H-M   'P 1'
#
loop_
_entity.id
_entity.type
_entity.pdbx_description
1 polymer ?
#
loop_
_entity_poly.entity_id
_entity_poly.type
_entity_poly.pdbx_seq_one_letter_code
_entity_poly.pdbx_strand_id
1 'polypeptide(L)'
;ILLLTGSLIAINWFTWLYAVSTNNLLDGSLGYYIFPILSVFLGIIFLKEPYNKNKIISVGLVILSLIYLLYQLKTVPWIGITVAVTFSLYGLMRKKISVSSDIGLLIETLLMTPFALIFFSYLTINNMIIFSPNEPVLSFYLFWAGLMTLIPLFWYTKGFNLIGIGAASMIFFLTPTAQFFLGFFYYDEPLNLH
;
A
#
# COMPACT_ATOMS: atom_id res chain seq x y z
N ILE A 1 -5.73 18.70 -5.88
CA ILE A 1 -5.00 17.82 -4.96
C ILE A 1 -5.65 16.43 -4.92
N LEU A 2 -6.98 16.28 -4.75
CA LEU A 2 -7.66 14.96 -4.71
C LEU A 2 -7.48 14.14 -6.00
N LEU A 3 -7.37 14.76 -7.17
CA LEU A 3 -7.00 14.05 -8.39
C LEU A 3 -5.58 13.44 -8.28
N LEU A 4 -4.65 14.19 -7.72
CA LEU A 4 -3.28 13.72 -7.54
C LEU A 4 -3.21 12.59 -6.50
N THR A 5 -3.93 12.70 -5.38
CA THR A 5 -3.99 11.62 -4.39
C THR A 5 -4.68 10.37 -4.96
N GLY A 6 -5.76 10.52 -5.73
CA GLY A 6 -6.38 9.42 -6.46
C GLY A 6 -5.44 8.76 -7.46
N SER A 7 -4.64 9.55 -8.19
CA SER A 7 -3.61 9.01 -9.11
C SER A 7 -2.50 8.27 -8.35
N LEU A 8 -2.03 8.80 -7.22
CA LEU A 8 -1.00 8.14 -6.40
C LEU A 8 -1.47 6.77 -5.89
N ILE A 9 -2.70 6.68 -5.39
CA ILE A 9 -3.23 5.41 -4.91
C ILE A 9 -3.52 4.44 -6.06
N ALA A 10 -3.96 4.92 -7.22
CA ALA A 10 -4.15 4.09 -8.41
C ALA A 10 -2.81 3.52 -8.91
N ILE A 11 -1.75 4.32 -8.99
CA ILE A 11 -0.39 3.86 -9.34
C ILE A 11 0.09 2.83 -8.32
N ASN A 12 -0.14 3.08 -7.02
CA ASN A 12 0.23 2.15 -5.95
C ASN A 12 -0.41 0.78 -6.15
N TRP A 13 -1.72 0.74 -6.33
CA TRP A 13 -2.46 -0.51 -6.52
C TRP A 13 -2.09 -1.22 -7.83
N PHE A 14 -1.92 -0.46 -8.92
CA PHE A 14 -1.46 -1.03 -10.18
C PHE A 14 -0.09 -1.67 -10.03
N THR A 15 0.86 -1.00 -9.36
CA THR A 15 2.21 -1.51 -9.12
C THR A 15 2.17 -2.77 -8.25
N TRP A 16 1.30 -2.80 -7.24
CA TRP A 16 1.10 -3.99 -6.41
C TRP A 16 0.52 -5.17 -7.21
N LEU A 17 -0.54 -4.93 -8.00
CA LEU A 17 -1.11 -5.96 -8.87
C LEU A 17 -0.10 -6.47 -9.90
N TYR A 18 0.73 -5.58 -10.43
CA TYR A 18 1.83 -5.96 -11.32
C TYR A 18 2.82 -6.88 -10.60
N ALA A 19 3.21 -6.57 -9.37
CA ALA A 19 4.09 -7.44 -8.56
C ALA A 19 3.48 -8.84 -8.39
N VAL A 20 2.19 -8.91 -8.07
CA VAL A 20 1.47 -10.19 -7.91
C VAL A 20 1.43 -10.97 -9.24
N SER A 21 1.09 -10.31 -10.34
CA SER A 21 0.92 -10.95 -11.66
C SER A 21 2.24 -11.43 -12.29
N THR A 22 3.35 -10.82 -11.90
CA THR A 22 4.70 -11.14 -12.43
C THR A 22 5.56 -11.97 -11.47
N ASN A 23 4.97 -12.51 -10.39
CA ASN A 23 5.67 -13.26 -9.34
C ASN A 23 6.82 -12.48 -8.65
N ASN A 24 6.69 -11.15 -8.58
CA ASN A 24 7.63 -10.26 -7.90
C ASN A 24 7.12 -9.83 -6.51
N LEU A 25 6.44 -10.73 -5.80
CA LEU A 25 5.81 -10.47 -4.50
C LEU A 25 6.84 -10.01 -3.45
N LEU A 26 8.04 -10.59 -3.47
CA LEU A 26 9.11 -10.21 -2.55
C LEU A 26 9.48 -8.73 -2.74
N ASP A 27 9.72 -8.29 -3.98
CA ASP A 27 10.03 -6.89 -4.28
C ASP A 27 8.85 -5.98 -3.86
N GLY A 28 7.61 -6.31 -4.23
CA GLY A 28 6.43 -5.56 -3.82
C GLY A 28 6.28 -5.47 -2.30
N SER A 29 6.53 -6.56 -1.58
CA SER A 29 6.40 -6.62 -0.11
C SER A 29 7.43 -5.75 0.62
N LEU A 30 8.63 -5.54 0.03
CA LEU A 30 9.62 -4.61 0.57
C LEU A 30 9.08 -3.18 0.68
N GLY A 31 8.13 -2.81 -0.18
CA GLY A 31 7.46 -1.53 -0.10
C GLY A 31 6.80 -1.29 1.25
N TYR A 32 6.24 -2.31 1.87
CA TYR A 32 5.61 -2.21 3.19
C TYR A 32 6.60 -2.04 4.35
N TYR A 33 7.87 -2.40 4.15
CA TYR A 33 8.94 -2.08 5.11
C TYR A 33 9.49 -0.67 4.88
N ILE A 34 9.61 -0.23 3.63
CA ILE A 34 10.15 1.10 3.28
C ILE A 34 9.11 2.20 3.58
N PHE A 35 7.83 1.94 3.31
CA PHE A 35 6.73 2.89 3.44
C PHE A 35 6.65 3.57 4.83
N PRO A 36 6.67 2.85 5.98
CA PRO A 36 6.59 3.50 7.29
C PRO A 36 7.76 4.43 7.57
N ILE A 37 8.96 4.09 7.09
CA ILE A 37 10.15 4.93 7.25
C ILE A 37 9.95 6.25 6.49
N LEU A 38 9.60 6.17 5.21
CA LEU A 38 9.32 7.36 4.40
C LEU A 38 8.19 8.21 5.01
N SER A 39 7.13 7.57 5.51
CA SER A 39 6.01 8.28 6.14
C SER A 39 6.43 9.01 7.41
N VAL A 40 7.31 8.42 8.24
CA VAL A 40 7.86 9.10 9.42
C VAL A 40 8.70 10.31 8.99
N PHE A 41 9.59 10.16 8.01
CA PHE A 41 10.39 11.27 7.48
C PHE A 41 9.50 12.40 6.94
N LEU A 42 8.53 12.06 6.11
CA LEU A 42 7.59 13.04 5.53
C LEU A 42 6.74 13.73 6.62
N GLY A 43 6.32 12.97 7.64
CA GLY A 43 5.58 13.51 8.80
C GLY A 43 6.41 14.52 9.59
N ILE A 44 7.66 14.22 9.90
CA ILE A 44 8.56 15.12 10.63
C ILE A 44 8.89 16.36 9.79
N ILE A 45 9.28 16.20 8.52
CA ILE A 45 9.77 17.30 7.69
C ILE A 45 8.65 18.23 7.24
N PHE A 46 7.56 17.66 6.72
CA PHE A 46 6.51 18.45 6.06
C PHE A 46 5.29 18.76 6.94
N LEU A 47 5.02 17.93 7.95
CA LEU A 47 3.90 18.11 8.87
C LEU A 47 4.33 18.54 10.26
N LYS A 48 5.65 18.61 10.52
CA LYS A 48 6.24 18.94 11.82
C LYS A 48 5.69 18.03 12.94
N GLU A 49 5.47 16.76 12.63
CA GLU A 49 5.01 15.79 13.63
C GLU A 49 6.05 15.63 14.75
N PRO A 50 5.61 15.51 16.01
CA PRO A 50 6.54 15.32 17.12
C PRO A 50 7.28 13.98 16.98
N TYR A 51 8.56 13.99 17.31
CA TYR A 51 9.39 12.80 17.38
C TYR A 51 10.01 12.66 18.76
N ASN A 52 10.27 11.42 19.15
CA ASN A 52 10.95 11.09 20.40
C ASN A 52 12.10 10.11 20.14
N LYS A 53 12.96 9.92 21.14
CA LYS A 53 14.11 9.02 21.03
C LYS A 53 13.74 7.59 20.61
N ASN A 54 12.64 7.05 21.15
CA ASN A 54 12.18 5.71 20.83
C ASN A 54 11.77 5.57 19.36
N LYS A 55 11.07 6.58 18.81
CA LYS A 55 10.68 6.62 17.38
C LYS A 55 11.93 6.65 16.47
N ILE A 56 12.93 7.44 16.83
CA ILE A 56 14.20 7.52 16.08
C ILE A 56 14.95 6.17 16.12
N ILE A 57 15.04 5.55 17.30
CA ILE A 57 15.69 4.23 17.45
C ILE A 57 14.97 3.18 16.63
N SER A 58 13.62 3.13 16.71
CA SER A 58 12.82 2.16 15.92
C SER A 58 13.04 2.33 14.43
N VAL A 59 12.99 3.56 13.92
CA VAL A 59 13.27 3.85 12.51
C VAL A 59 14.71 3.47 12.14
N GLY A 60 15.69 3.75 12.99
CA GLY A 60 17.09 3.37 12.78
C GLY A 60 17.28 1.86 12.67
N LEU A 61 16.63 1.08 13.54
CA LEU A 61 16.67 -0.38 13.49
C LEU A 61 16.06 -0.94 12.19
N VAL A 62 14.95 -0.38 11.74
CA VAL A 62 14.32 -0.81 10.48
C VAL A 62 15.19 -0.43 9.28
N ILE A 63 15.83 0.75 9.29
CA ILE A 63 16.78 1.14 8.22
C ILE A 63 17.96 0.15 8.16
N LEU A 64 18.52 -0.22 9.31
CA LEU A 64 19.61 -1.21 9.36
C LEU A 64 19.16 -2.56 8.79
N SER A 65 17.96 -3.02 9.16
CA SER A 65 17.38 -4.26 8.62
C SER A 65 17.18 -4.20 7.11
N LEU A 66 16.71 -3.06 6.59
CA LEU A 66 16.55 -2.86 5.15
C LEU A 66 17.88 -2.83 4.40
N ILE A 67 18.90 -2.17 4.95
CA ILE A 67 20.24 -2.15 4.35
C ILE A 67 20.80 -3.58 4.26
N TYR A 68 20.65 -4.35 5.33
CA TYR A 68 21.05 -5.76 5.33
C TYR A 68 20.31 -6.58 4.28
N LEU A 69 19.00 -6.40 4.18
CA LEU A 69 18.18 -7.09 3.20
C LEU A 69 18.51 -6.72 1.75
N LEU A 70 18.72 -5.43 1.47
CA LEU A 70 19.13 -4.95 0.15
C LEU A 70 20.53 -5.45 -0.25
N TYR A 71 21.44 -5.56 0.73
CA TYR A 71 22.76 -6.15 0.50
C TYR A 71 22.67 -7.63 0.07
N GLN A 72 21.73 -8.38 0.66
CA GLN A 72 21.46 -9.76 0.29
C GLN A 72 20.86 -9.92 -1.10
N LEU A 73 19.88 -9.06 -1.43
CA LEU A 73 19.13 -9.13 -2.69
C LEU A 73 19.98 -8.80 -3.93
N LYS A 74 21.03 -8.00 -3.79
CA LYS A 74 21.92 -7.52 -4.87
C LYS A 74 21.20 -6.82 -6.05
N THR A 75 19.93 -6.56 -5.93
CA THR A 75 19.08 -5.89 -6.92
C THR A 75 18.33 -4.74 -6.27
N VAL A 76 18.04 -3.69 -7.06
CA VAL A 76 17.25 -2.57 -6.58
C VAL A 76 15.77 -2.92 -6.66
N PRO A 77 15.02 -2.92 -5.56
CA PRO A 77 13.61 -3.29 -5.53
C PRO A 77 12.72 -2.15 -6.03
N TRP A 78 12.69 -1.91 -7.34
CA TRP A 78 11.98 -0.79 -7.94
C TRP A 78 10.48 -0.80 -7.68
N ILE A 79 9.88 -1.99 -7.67
CA ILE A 79 8.45 -2.17 -7.40
C ILE A 79 8.17 -1.73 -5.96
N GLY A 80 8.94 -2.24 -5.00
CA GLY A 80 8.81 -1.89 -3.58
C GLY A 80 9.03 -0.40 -3.32
N ILE A 81 10.05 0.21 -3.96
CA ILE A 81 10.28 1.66 -3.86
C ILE A 81 9.08 2.43 -4.39
N THR A 82 8.53 2.05 -5.54
CA THR A 82 7.38 2.72 -6.14
C THR A 82 6.16 2.63 -5.22
N VAL A 83 5.86 1.44 -4.68
CA VAL A 83 4.77 1.22 -3.71
C VAL A 83 4.97 2.10 -2.48
N ALA A 84 6.18 2.12 -1.89
CA ALA A 84 6.48 2.90 -0.69
C ALA A 84 6.36 4.41 -0.92
N VAL A 85 6.93 4.93 -2.00
CA VAL A 85 6.92 6.36 -2.33
C VAL A 85 5.51 6.84 -2.62
N THR A 86 4.77 6.14 -3.48
CA THR A 86 3.41 6.54 -3.86
C THR A 86 2.47 6.55 -2.66
N PHE A 87 2.55 5.55 -1.80
CA PHE A 87 1.68 5.46 -0.63
C PHE A 87 2.06 6.45 0.47
N SER A 88 3.36 6.72 0.66
CA SER A 88 3.82 7.75 1.61
C SER A 88 3.42 9.16 1.16
N LEU A 89 3.55 9.48 -0.13
CA LEU A 89 3.10 10.75 -0.69
C LEU A 89 1.58 10.90 -0.63
N TYR A 90 0.84 9.82 -0.89
CA TYR A 90 -0.61 9.79 -0.71
C TYR A 90 -0.98 10.19 0.72
N GLY A 91 -0.40 9.53 1.73
CA GLY A 91 -0.65 9.84 3.14
C GLY A 91 -0.32 11.30 3.51
N LEU A 92 0.83 11.81 3.06
CA LEU A 92 1.24 13.20 3.26
C LEU A 92 0.23 14.19 2.68
N MET A 93 -0.16 13.98 1.43
CA MET A 93 -1.08 14.88 0.74
C MET A 93 -2.48 14.83 1.32
N ARG A 94 -2.97 13.63 1.64
CA ARG A 94 -4.27 13.44 2.29
C ARG A 94 -4.33 14.12 3.66
N LYS A 95 -3.25 14.06 4.44
CA LYS A 95 -3.16 14.76 5.73
C LYS A 95 -3.19 16.28 5.60
N LYS A 96 -2.69 16.83 4.49
CA LYS A 96 -2.70 18.29 4.23
C LYS A 96 -4.05 18.82 3.74
N ILE A 97 -4.96 17.95 3.33
CA ILE A 97 -6.28 18.34 2.83
C ILE A 97 -7.27 18.37 4.00
N SER A 98 -7.97 19.51 4.17
CA SER A 98 -9.02 19.67 5.17
C SER A 98 -10.35 19.03 4.73
N VAL A 99 -10.29 17.76 4.26
CA VAL A 99 -11.46 16.99 3.82
C VAL A 99 -11.50 15.71 4.63
N SER A 100 -12.67 15.37 5.15
CA SER A 100 -12.86 14.11 5.89
C SER A 100 -12.50 12.88 5.07
N SER A 101 -12.15 11.78 5.75
CA SER A 101 -11.65 10.57 5.08
C SER A 101 -12.68 9.97 4.12
N ASP A 102 -13.94 9.95 4.51
CA ASP A 102 -15.06 9.43 3.74
C ASP A 102 -15.32 10.25 2.46
N ILE A 103 -15.47 11.57 2.60
CA ILE A 103 -15.68 12.46 1.44
C ILE A 103 -14.47 12.42 0.50
N GLY A 104 -13.26 12.42 1.04
CA GLY A 104 -12.06 12.39 0.21
C GLY A 104 -11.92 11.09 -0.57
N LEU A 105 -12.15 9.92 0.04
CA LEU A 105 -12.15 8.64 -0.66
C LEU A 105 -13.28 8.56 -1.69
N LEU A 106 -14.47 9.07 -1.38
CA LEU A 106 -15.56 9.13 -2.34
C LEU A 106 -15.17 9.94 -3.59
N ILE A 107 -14.58 11.13 -3.40
CA ILE A 107 -14.15 11.96 -4.53
C ILE A 107 -13.02 11.29 -5.32
N GLU A 108 -12.04 10.70 -4.65
CA GLU A 108 -10.95 9.97 -5.30
C GLU A 108 -11.47 8.81 -6.15
N THR A 109 -12.39 8.01 -5.63
CA THR A 109 -13.01 6.91 -6.38
C THR A 109 -13.86 7.42 -7.55
N LEU A 110 -14.66 8.47 -7.37
CA LEU A 110 -15.43 9.08 -8.46
C LEU A 110 -14.54 9.64 -9.58
N LEU A 111 -13.41 10.26 -9.22
CA LEU A 111 -12.45 10.79 -10.21
C LEU A 111 -11.73 9.66 -10.98
N MET A 112 -11.53 8.49 -10.36
CA MET A 112 -10.91 7.34 -11.01
C MET A 112 -11.92 6.48 -11.79
N THR A 113 -13.21 6.58 -11.50
CA THR A 113 -14.27 5.79 -12.16
C THR A 113 -14.27 5.91 -13.69
N PRO A 114 -14.15 7.11 -14.30
CA PRO A 114 -14.11 7.22 -15.77
C PRO A 114 -12.97 6.42 -16.40
N PHE A 115 -11.79 6.47 -15.80
CA PHE A 115 -10.62 5.71 -16.27
C PHE A 115 -10.83 4.21 -16.12
N ALA A 116 -11.40 3.78 -15.00
CA ALA A 116 -11.75 2.39 -14.76
C ALA A 116 -12.80 1.89 -15.77
N LEU A 117 -13.81 2.69 -16.08
CA LEU A 117 -14.83 2.35 -17.09
C LEU A 117 -14.25 2.25 -18.51
N ILE A 118 -13.35 3.15 -18.89
CA ILE A 118 -12.65 3.10 -20.18
C ILE A 118 -11.84 1.79 -20.27
N PHE A 119 -11.06 1.48 -19.22
CA PHE A 119 -10.26 0.26 -19.17
C PHE A 119 -11.14 -1.01 -19.20
N PHE A 120 -12.21 -1.02 -18.42
CA PHE A 120 -13.18 -2.11 -18.41
C PHE A 120 -13.82 -2.32 -19.79
N SER A 121 -14.22 -1.23 -20.47
CA SER A 121 -14.76 -1.28 -21.82
C SER A 121 -13.74 -1.83 -22.83
N TYR A 122 -12.47 -1.43 -22.71
CA TYR A 122 -11.39 -1.97 -23.52
C TYR A 122 -11.24 -3.48 -23.34
N LEU A 123 -11.22 -3.96 -22.10
CA LEU A 123 -11.14 -5.39 -21.79
C LEU A 123 -12.35 -6.17 -22.35
N THR A 124 -13.55 -5.58 -22.27
CA THR A 124 -14.78 -6.20 -22.78
C THR A 124 -14.73 -6.35 -24.30
N ILE A 125 -14.34 -5.29 -25.01
CA ILE A 125 -14.25 -5.31 -26.49
C ILE A 125 -13.22 -6.34 -26.98
N ASN A 126 -12.12 -6.52 -26.23
CA ASN A 126 -11.06 -7.48 -26.59
C ASN A 126 -11.30 -8.91 -26.03
N ASN A 127 -12.47 -9.20 -25.50
CA ASN A 127 -12.82 -10.48 -24.87
C ASN A 127 -11.82 -10.94 -23.77
N MET A 128 -11.22 -9.98 -23.05
CA MET A 128 -10.27 -10.22 -21.95
C MET A 128 -10.96 -10.19 -20.59
N ILE A 129 -12.28 -10.03 -20.55
CA ILE A 129 -13.02 -9.88 -19.32
C ILE A 129 -13.31 -11.25 -18.70
N ILE A 130 -13.00 -11.37 -17.41
CA ILE A 130 -13.26 -12.57 -16.61
C ILE A 130 -14.51 -12.37 -15.72
N PHE A 131 -14.95 -11.12 -15.54
CA PHE A 131 -16.16 -10.79 -14.79
C PHE A 131 -17.38 -11.17 -15.62
N SER A 132 -17.94 -12.35 -15.35
CA SER A 132 -19.00 -12.95 -16.16
C SER A 132 -20.00 -13.71 -15.28
N PRO A 133 -21.27 -13.75 -15.66
CA PRO A 133 -22.26 -14.65 -15.02
C PRO A 133 -21.87 -16.13 -15.08
N ASN A 134 -21.03 -16.51 -16.05
CA ASN A 134 -20.53 -17.88 -16.20
C ASN A 134 -19.46 -18.25 -15.16
N GLU A 135 -18.85 -17.24 -14.51
CA GLU A 135 -17.85 -17.41 -13.45
C GLU A 135 -18.29 -16.67 -12.16
N PRO A 136 -19.38 -17.14 -11.51
CA PRO A 136 -20.00 -16.41 -10.41
C PRO A 136 -19.09 -16.31 -9.18
N VAL A 137 -18.29 -17.32 -8.92
CA VAL A 137 -17.36 -17.35 -7.77
C VAL A 137 -16.25 -16.31 -7.96
N LEU A 138 -15.66 -16.24 -9.14
CA LEU A 138 -14.62 -15.27 -9.46
C LEU A 138 -15.18 -13.85 -9.46
N SER A 139 -16.36 -13.66 -10.03
CA SER A 139 -17.06 -12.37 -10.01
C SER A 139 -17.36 -11.90 -8.58
N PHE A 140 -17.74 -12.81 -7.69
CA PHE A 140 -17.93 -12.51 -6.27
C PHE A 140 -16.64 -12.08 -5.60
N TYR A 141 -15.52 -12.77 -5.82
CA TYR A 141 -14.22 -12.38 -5.26
C TYR A 141 -13.75 -11.02 -5.78
N LEU A 142 -13.93 -10.74 -7.08
CA LEU A 142 -13.57 -9.45 -7.67
C LEU A 142 -14.39 -8.29 -7.06
N PHE A 143 -15.69 -8.50 -6.86
CA PHE A 143 -16.53 -7.51 -6.17
C PHE A 143 -16.07 -7.30 -4.72
N TRP A 144 -15.79 -8.39 -4.00
CA TRP A 144 -15.38 -8.37 -2.60
C TRP A 144 -14.01 -7.73 -2.41
N ALA A 145 -13.10 -7.89 -3.37
CA ALA A 145 -11.77 -7.28 -3.37
C ALA A 145 -11.83 -5.75 -3.24
N GLY A 146 -12.80 -5.09 -3.88
CA GLY A 146 -13.00 -3.64 -3.74
C GLY A 146 -13.30 -3.22 -2.30
N LEU A 147 -14.20 -3.91 -1.61
CA LEU A 147 -14.55 -3.62 -0.22
C LEU A 147 -13.38 -3.92 0.72
N MET A 148 -12.68 -5.04 0.51
CA MET A 148 -11.50 -5.43 1.29
C MET A 148 -10.35 -4.44 1.16
N THR A 149 -10.31 -3.65 0.09
CA THR A 149 -9.30 -2.61 -0.12
C THR A 149 -9.74 -1.27 0.47
N LEU A 150 -11.00 -0.89 0.25
CA LEU A 150 -11.52 0.42 0.69
C LEU A 150 -11.64 0.53 2.22
N ILE A 151 -12.07 -0.53 2.90
CA ILE A 151 -12.26 -0.50 4.36
C ILE A 151 -10.95 -0.23 5.11
N PRO A 152 -9.85 -0.97 4.87
CA PRO A 152 -8.56 -0.66 5.50
C PRO A 152 -8.03 0.73 5.13
N LEU A 153 -8.19 1.17 3.87
CA LEU A 153 -7.74 2.48 3.44
C LEU A 153 -8.52 3.60 4.14
N PHE A 154 -9.82 3.43 4.34
CA PHE A 154 -10.64 4.36 5.12
C PHE A 154 -10.14 4.47 6.58
N TRP A 155 -9.91 3.34 7.24
CA TRP A 155 -9.41 3.33 8.60
C TRP A 155 -7.99 3.90 8.70
N TYR A 156 -7.14 3.63 7.73
CA TYR A 156 -5.80 4.22 7.65
C TYR A 156 -5.88 5.75 7.53
N THR A 157 -6.68 6.26 6.58
CA THR A 157 -6.83 7.72 6.39
C THR A 157 -7.44 8.40 7.60
N LYS A 158 -8.36 7.76 8.31
CA LYS A 158 -8.92 8.23 9.58
C LYS A 158 -7.87 8.20 10.69
N GLY A 159 -7.09 7.12 10.75
CA GLY A 159 -6.04 6.93 11.75
C GLY A 159 -4.95 8.01 11.68
N PHE A 160 -4.40 8.30 10.50
CA PHE A 160 -3.35 9.31 10.40
C PHE A 160 -3.86 10.74 10.69
N ASN A 161 -5.15 11.00 10.56
CA ASN A 161 -5.73 12.26 11.01
C ASN A 161 -5.74 12.40 12.52
N LEU A 162 -5.85 11.28 13.25
CA LEU A 162 -5.88 11.25 14.72
C LEU A 162 -4.48 11.22 15.33
N ILE A 163 -3.60 10.35 14.85
CA ILE A 163 -2.31 10.04 15.50
C ILE A 163 -1.08 10.45 14.68
N GLY A 164 -1.27 11.05 13.50
CA GLY A 164 -0.20 11.42 12.58
C GLY A 164 0.16 10.30 11.60
N ILE A 165 0.77 10.70 10.46
CA ILE A 165 1.10 9.75 9.38
C ILE A 165 2.21 8.79 9.80
N GLY A 166 3.21 9.27 10.54
CA GLY A 166 4.31 8.44 11.00
C GLY A 166 3.86 7.33 11.95
N ALA A 167 2.99 7.64 12.93
CA ALA A 167 2.48 6.65 13.89
C ALA A 167 1.51 5.67 13.21
N ALA A 168 0.60 6.15 12.38
CA ALA A 168 -0.33 5.30 11.63
C ALA A 168 0.40 4.34 10.69
N SER A 169 1.47 4.79 10.03
CA SER A 169 2.26 3.96 9.12
C SER A 169 3.05 2.87 9.85
N MET A 170 3.49 3.11 11.09
CA MET A 170 4.17 2.08 11.89
C MET A 170 3.31 0.83 12.14
N ILE A 171 1.99 0.97 12.15
CA ILE A 171 1.05 -0.15 12.30
C ILE A 171 1.18 -1.12 11.11
N PHE A 172 1.57 -0.65 9.93
CA PHE A 172 1.77 -1.50 8.76
C PHE A 172 2.88 -2.55 8.92
N PHE A 173 3.80 -2.39 9.88
CA PHE A 173 4.75 -3.46 10.19
C PHE A 173 4.09 -4.73 10.72
N LEU A 174 2.84 -4.65 11.19
CA LEU A 174 2.06 -5.83 11.55
C LEU A 174 1.74 -6.72 10.34
N THR A 175 1.61 -6.11 9.14
CA THR A 175 1.27 -6.85 7.92
C THR A 175 2.33 -7.90 7.56
N PRO A 176 3.62 -7.56 7.35
CA PRO A 176 4.64 -8.56 7.07
C PRO A 176 4.86 -9.51 8.24
N THR A 177 4.70 -9.04 9.48
CA THR A 177 4.78 -9.90 10.66
C THR A 177 3.67 -10.95 10.66
N ALA A 178 2.43 -10.55 10.40
CA ALA A 178 1.30 -11.48 10.30
C ALA A 178 1.47 -12.45 9.11
N GLN A 179 1.97 -11.96 7.97
CA GLN A 179 2.28 -12.81 6.81
C GLN A 179 3.35 -13.85 7.13
N PHE A 180 4.40 -13.46 7.85
CA PHE A 180 5.43 -14.38 8.32
C PHE A 180 4.84 -15.50 9.20
N PHE A 181 4.01 -15.15 10.19
CA PHE A 181 3.36 -16.13 11.05
C PHE A 181 2.40 -17.04 10.27
N LEU A 182 1.66 -16.52 9.31
CA LEU A 182 0.79 -17.33 8.44
C LEU A 182 1.62 -18.30 7.59
N GLY A 183 2.70 -17.83 6.95
CA GLY A 183 3.61 -18.67 6.18
C GLY A 183 4.17 -19.82 7.03
N PHE A 184 4.67 -19.49 8.21
CA PHE A 184 5.29 -20.47 9.09
C PHE A 184 4.31 -21.47 9.73
N PHE A 185 3.19 -20.99 10.30
CA PHE A 185 2.29 -21.85 11.08
C PHE A 185 1.15 -22.46 10.25
N TYR A 186 0.77 -21.86 9.14
CA TYR A 186 -0.38 -22.33 8.34
C TYR A 186 0.03 -22.97 7.03
N TYR A 187 1.09 -22.47 6.39
CA TYR A 187 1.59 -23.01 5.12
C TYR A 187 2.81 -23.91 5.28
N ASP A 188 3.28 -24.16 6.52
CA ASP A 188 4.45 -24.98 6.83
C ASP A 188 5.69 -24.60 6.00
N GLU A 189 5.85 -23.30 5.68
CA GLU A 189 6.99 -22.83 4.92
C GLU A 189 8.29 -23.00 5.74
N PRO A 190 9.33 -23.66 5.19
CA PRO A 190 10.55 -23.87 5.91
C PRO A 190 11.26 -22.53 6.19
N LEU A 191 11.64 -22.31 7.47
CA LEU A 191 12.49 -21.18 7.83
C LEU A 191 13.89 -21.41 7.25
N ASN A 192 14.16 -20.86 6.09
CA ASN A 192 15.53 -20.79 5.59
C ASN A 192 16.25 -19.65 6.33
N LEU A 193 16.87 -20.00 7.43
CA LEU A 193 17.81 -19.13 8.15
C LEU A 193 19.10 -19.03 7.32
N HIS A 194 19.14 -18.06 6.38
CA HIS A 194 20.36 -17.68 5.69
C HIS A 194 21.03 -16.50 6.38
#